data_bf84fbe5af3ffc7cbea0929036ef68d4
#
_entry.id   bf84fbe5af3ffc7cbea0929036ef68d4
#
_cell.length_a   1.000
_cell.length_b   1.000
_cell.length_c   1.000
_cell.angle_alpha   90.00
_cell.angle_beta   90.00
_cell.angle_gamma   90.00
#
_symmetry.space_group_name_H-M   'P 1'
#
loop_
_entity.id
_entity.type
_entity.pdbx_description
1 polymer ?
#
loop_
_entity_poly.entity_id
_entity_poly.type
_entity_poly.pdbx_seq_one_letter_code
_entity_poly.pdbx_strand_id
1 'polypeptide(L)'
;VTPPESALESLLQGTHADPFSLLGLHPGPGGSHARAILPGAETVEAFSLDGRKLGALGKVDDRFLFEGKLLGKPQPIRYRCSAEGGDWLVTDPYTFGPVLGPVDDLLIAQGTHFRLFDKLGAHIIRHEGASGVHFAVWAPNARLVSVVGDFNDWDPRRHVMRDRRDIGVWEIFIPDIADYRAYKYHIVGADGMVQPLKADPFAFMSEIRPATASMTAHPAKLDWGDEAHRAHWAKVDPRKVPVSIYEVHAGSWQRDRFNWFLNWDDLADRLIPYVVEMGFTHIEFLPISEHPYDPSWGYQATGLYAPSARFGEPAGFARFVDGAHRAGIGVILDWVPAHFPTDEHGLVRFDGTALYEHQDPRLGFQPDWNTLIYNFGRREVQSFLVNNALFWAERYHVDGLRVDAVASMLYRDYSRKDGEWIPNAQGGRENWEAVD
;
A
#
# COMPACT_ATOMS: atom_id res chain seq x y z
N VAL A 1 4.75 -30.88 19.34
CA VAL A 1 5.79 -31.50 18.49
C VAL A 1 6.94 -30.51 18.43
N THR A 2 8.14 -30.97 18.78
CA THR A 2 9.37 -30.16 18.69
C THR A 2 9.67 -29.98 17.19
N PRO A 3 9.83 -28.73 16.67
CA PRO A 3 10.21 -28.52 15.28
C PRO A 3 11.57 -29.16 14.97
N PRO A 4 11.83 -29.52 13.70
CA PRO A 4 13.17 -29.88 13.26
C PRO A 4 14.18 -28.75 13.52
N GLU A 5 15.40 -29.08 13.86
CA GLU A 5 16.45 -28.08 14.11
C GLU A 5 16.70 -27.18 12.92
N SER A 6 16.62 -27.70 11.68
CA SER A 6 16.70 -26.94 10.45
C SER A 6 15.60 -25.88 10.27
N ALA A 7 14.39 -26.16 10.77
CA ALA A 7 13.29 -25.19 10.73
C ALA A 7 13.50 -24.06 11.75
N LEU A 8 14.02 -24.37 12.93
CA LEU A 8 14.40 -23.36 13.94
C LEU A 8 15.57 -22.50 13.43
N GLU A 9 16.55 -23.10 12.77
CA GLU A 9 17.67 -22.37 12.19
C GLU A 9 17.19 -21.39 11.11
N SER A 10 16.34 -21.84 10.15
CA SER A 10 15.79 -20.97 9.12
C SER A 10 14.91 -19.86 9.70
N LEU A 11 14.19 -20.12 10.79
CA LEU A 11 13.41 -19.12 11.50
C LEU A 11 14.31 -18.02 12.09
N LEU A 12 15.38 -18.40 12.79
CA LEU A 12 16.33 -17.49 13.41
C LEU A 12 17.14 -16.66 12.39
N GLN A 13 17.35 -17.22 11.20
CA GLN A 13 17.96 -16.52 10.07
C GLN A 13 16.97 -15.64 9.29
N GLY A 14 15.66 -15.69 9.61
CA GLY A 14 14.62 -14.96 8.89
C GLY A 14 14.37 -15.47 7.48
N THR A 15 14.69 -16.75 7.21
CA THR A 15 14.51 -17.40 5.90
C THR A 15 13.37 -18.42 5.88
N HIS A 16 12.67 -18.60 7.00
CA HIS A 16 11.53 -19.50 7.10
C HIS A 16 10.28 -18.87 6.45
N ALA A 17 9.73 -19.54 5.43
CA ALA A 17 8.63 -19.01 4.64
C ALA A 17 7.28 -18.97 5.39
N ASP A 18 7.10 -19.75 6.44
CA ASP A 18 5.88 -19.78 7.26
C ASP A 18 6.21 -19.74 8.76
N PRO A 19 6.58 -18.56 9.30
CA PRO A 19 6.87 -18.44 10.72
C PRO A 19 5.63 -18.65 11.60
N PHE A 20 4.41 -18.45 11.10
CA PHE A 20 3.18 -18.70 11.85
C PHE A 20 2.97 -20.18 12.21
N SER A 21 3.60 -21.10 11.50
CA SER A 21 3.58 -22.52 11.85
C SER A 21 4.47 -22.85 13.06
N LEU A 22 5.40 -21.98 13.41
CA LEU A 22 6.38 -22.18 14.46
C LEU A 22 6.24 -21.20 15.63
N LEU A 23 6.13 -19.89 15.31
CA LEU A 23 5.97 -18.81 16.29
C LEU A 23 4.50 -18.66 16.73
N GLY A 24 4.30 -17.94 17.83
CA GLY A 24 2.97 -17.69 18.39
C GLY A 24 2.53 -18.79 19.34
N LEU A 25 1.23 -19.06 19.40
CA LEU A 25 0.60 -19.93 20.38
C LEU A 25 -0.13 -21.08 19.70
N HIS A 26 0.37 -22.29 19.87
CA HIS A 26 -0.16 -23.51 19.25
C HIS A 26 -0.85 -24.44 20.24
N PRO A 27 -1.89 -25.19 19.84
CA PRO A 27 -2.51 -26.19 20.68
C PRO A 27 -1.50 -27.27 21.12
N GLY A 28 -1.56 -27.67 22.39
CA GLY A 28 -0.71 -28.72 22.94
C GLY A 28 -1.40 -29.53 24.02
N PRO A 29 -0.81 -30.65 24.45
CA PRO A 29 -1.35 -31.49 25.53
C PRO A 29 -1.50 -30.70 26.85
N GLY A 30 -2.74 -30.54 27.31
CA GLY A 30 -3.05 -29.88 28.58
C GLY A 30 -2.99 -28.33 28.53
N GLY A 31 -3.03 -27.72 27.36
CA GLY A 31 -3.01 -26.25 27.20
C GLY A 31 -2.49 -25.84 25.83
N SER A 32 -1.68 -24.78 25.79
CA SER A 32 -1.05 -24.28 24.57
C SER A 32 0.47 -24.25 24.73
N HIS A 33 1.19 -24.28 23.62
CA HIS A 33 2.65 -24.13 23.56
C HIS A 33 3.00 -22.84 22.84
N ALA A 34 3.72 -21.96 23.51
CA ALA A 34 4.17 -20.68 22.93
C ALA A 34 5.63 -20.78 22.49
N ARG A 35 5.93 -20.12 21.38
CA ARG A 35 7.30 -19.89 20.91
C ARG A 35 7.44 -18.48 20.39
N ALA A 36 8.49 -17.76 20.81
CA ALA A 36 8.75 -16.39 20.40
C ALA A 36 10.27 -16.12 20.30
N ILE A 37 10.63 -15.20 19.40
CA ILE A 37 11.97 -14.60 19.31
C ILE A 37 11.87 -13.23 19.95
N LEU A 38 12.55 -13.01 21.08
CA LEU A 38 12.45 -11.81 21.90
C LEU A 38 13.86 -11.26 22.20
N PRO A 39 14.45 -10.50 21.27
CA PRO A 39 15.81 -9.98 21.42
C PRO A 39 15.98 -9.13 22.68
N GLY A 40 17.07 -9.33 23.39
CA GLY A 40 17.39 -8.61 24.60
C GLY A 40 16.73 -9.12 25.89
N ALA A 41 15.75 -10.04 25.81
CA ALA A 41 15.10 -10.60 26.99
C ALA A 41 15.97 -11.63 27.70
N GLU A 42 15.95 -11.61 29.04
CA GLU A 42 16.53 -12.64 29.92
C GLU A 42 15.43 -13.52 30.50
N THR A 43 14.31 -12.93 30.88
CA THR A 43 13.12 -13.63 31.36
C THR A 43 11.87 -13.18 30.63
N VAL A 44 10.92 -14.10 30.41
CA VAL A 44 9.69 -13.84 29.65
C VAL A 44 8.50 -14.46 30.39
N GLU A 45 7.51 -13.61 30.69
CA GLU A 45 6.21 -14.02 31.20
C GLU A 45 5.13 -13.72 30.19
N ALA A 46 4.19 -14.64 29.98
CA ALA A 46 3.07 -14.48 29.05
C ALA A 46 1.78 -14.12 29.76
N PHE A 47 1.05 -13.18 29.17
CA PHE A 47 -0.25 -12.69 29.65
C PHE A 47 -1.26 -12.67 28.49
N SER A 48 -2.54 -12.87 28.82
CA SER A 48 -3.63 -12.51 27.90
C SER A 48 -3.73 -10.98 27.75
N LEU A 49 -4.43 -10.50 26.71
CA LEU A 49 -4.58 -9.06 26.50
C LEU A 49 -5.31 -8.33 27.64
N ASP A 50 -6.15 -9.05 28.42
CA ASP A 50 -6.83 -8.56 29.62
C ASP A 50 -5.95 -8.58 30.89
N GLY A 51 -4.68 -8.99 30.77
CA GLY A 51 -3.69 -8.95 31.87
C GLY A 51 -3.61 -10.19 32.75
N ARG A 52 -4.30 -11.29 32.44
CA ARG A 52 -4.21 -12.54 33.18
C ARG A 52 -2.93 -13.27 32.83
N LYS A 53 -2.13 -13.64 33.82
CA LYS A 53 -0.90 -14.45 33.62
C LYS A 53 -1.25 -15.85 33.11
N LEU A 54 -0.61 -16.26 32.03
CA LEU A 54 -0.80 -17.56 31.37
C LEU A 54 0.35 -18.52 31.66
N GLY A 55 1.54 -18.00 31.95
CA GLY A 55 2.73 -18.81 32.25
C GLY A 55 4.02 -18.02 32.03
N ALA A 56 5.13 -18.76 31.95
CA ALA A 56 6.44 -18.22 31.61
C ALA A 56 7.07 -19.04 30.49
N LEU A 57 7.96 -18.42 29.73
CA LEU A 57 8.74 -19.08 28.69
C LEU A 57 10.18 -19.22 29.17
N GLY A 58 10.78 -20.38 28.91
CA GLY A 58 12.20 -20.63 29.12
C GLY A 58 13.00 -20.25 27.87
N LYS A 59 14.21 -19.73 28.11
CA LYS A 59 15.18 -19.45 27.04
C LYS A 59 15.70 -20.76 26.47
N VAL A 60 15.62 -20.94 25.15
CA VAL A 60 16.05 -22.17 24.47
C VAL A 60 17.54 -22.10 24.12
N ASP A 61 17.97 -20.92 23.63
CA ASP A 61 19.34 -20.63 23.22
C ASP A 61 19.71 -19.16 23.38
N ASP A 62 20.97 -18.81 23.09
CA ASP A 62 21.48 -17.44 23.21
C ASP A 62 21.00 -16.49 22.09
N ARG A 63 20.25 -16.99 21.09
CA ARG A 63 19.69 -16.23 19.99
C ARG A 63 18.29 -15.68 20.30
N PHE A 64 17.93 -15.64 21.60
CA PHE A 64 16.67 -15.10 22.13
C PHE A 64 15.40 -15.85 21.69
N LEU A 65 15.53 -17.14 21.41
CA LEU A 65 14.39 -18.05 21.24
C LEU A 65 13.88 -18.49 22.61
N PHE A 66 12.58 -18.30 22.85
CA PHE A 66 11.88 -18.67 24.06
C PHE A 66 10.75 -19.65 23.79
N GLU A 67 10.56 -20.64 24.64
CA GLU A 67 9.47 -21.61 24.55
C GLU A 67 8.85 -21.88 25.93
N GLY A 68 7.54 -22.19 25.92
CA GLY A 68 6.88 -22.55 27.17
C GLY A 68 5.46 -23.08 26.99
N LYS A 69 5.00 -23.85 27.99
CA LYS A 69 3.60 -24.24 28.10
C LYS A 69 2.80 -23.13 28.76
N LEU A 70 1.70 -22.75 28.16
CA LEU A 70 0.80 -21.75 28.69
C LEU A 70 -0.59 -22.31 28.96
N LEU A 71 -1.28 -21.71 29.93
CA LEU A 71 -2.63 -22.09 30.32
C LEU A 71 -3.66 -21.59 29.28
N GLY A 72 -4.66 -22.41 29.00
CA GLY A 72 -5.80 -22.04 28.16
C GLY A 72 -5.63 -22.41 26.70
N LYS A 73 -6.62 -21.98 25.88
CA LYS A 73 -6.63 -22.17 24.42
C LYS A 73 -5.82 -21.10 23.73
N PRO A 74 -5.37 -21.33 22.47
CA PRO A 74 -4.74 -20.29 21.66
C PRO A 74 -5.59 -19.03 21.61
N GLN A 75 -4.94 -17.89 21.83
CA GLN A 75 -5.51 -16.54 21.84
C GLN A 75 -4.38 -15.53 21.65
N PRO A 76 -4.66 -14.26 21.28
CA PRO A 76 -3.66 -13.21 21.32
C PRO A 76 -3.05 -13.04 22.70
N ILE A 77 -1.73 -12.91 22.76
CA ILE A 77 -0.97 -12.80 24.02
C ILE A 77 0.01 -11.64 23.98
N ARG A 78 0.40 -11.23 25.18
CA ARG A 78 1.44 -10.22 25.42
C ARG A 78 2.52 -10.81 26.31
N TYR A 79 3.77 -10.57 25.96
CA TYR A 79 4.92 -10.93 26.78
C TYR A 79 5.35 -9.73 27.62
N ARG A 80 5.65 -9.99 28.90
CA ARG A 80 6.49 -9.12 29.72
C ARG A 80 7.90 -9.69 29.64
N CYS A 81 8.78 -8.93 29.01
CA CYS A 81 10.20 -9.23 28.89
C CYS A 81 10.96 -8.44 29.94
N SER A 82 11.95 -9.06 30.63
CA SER A 82 12.79 -8.40 31.62
C SER A 82 14.26 -8.67 31.30
N ALA A 83 15.11 -7.67 31.52
CA ALA A 83 16.56 -7.73 31.46
C ALA A 83 17.19 -6.74 32.45
N GLU A 84 18.51 -6.67 32.53
CA GLU A 84 19.23 -5.77 33.44
C GLU A 84 18.81 -4.28 33.27
N GLY A 85 18.39 -3.87 32.06
CA GLY A 85 17.91 -2.52 31.74
C GLY A 85 16.46 -2.20 32.11
N GLY A 86 15.69 -3.17 32.62
CA GLY A 86 14.28 -3.01 33.00
C GLY A 86 13.31 -3.95 32.28
N ASP A 87 12.03 -3.66 32.45
CA ASP A 87 10.93 -4.45 31.87
C ASP A 87 10.29 -3.71 30.68
N TRP A 88 9.85 -4.49 29.65
CA TRP A 88 9.05 -3.98 28.54
C TRP A 88 7.98 -4.99 28.14
N LEU A 89 6.98 -4.51 27.39
CA LEU A 89 5.88 -5.33 26.89
C LEU A 89 5.99 -5.52 25.37
N VAL A 90 5.69 -6.73 24.90
CA VAL A 90 5.61 -7.07 23.49
C VAL A 90 4.31 -7.83 23.24
N THR A 91 3.40 -7.30 22.46
CA THR A 91 2.24 -8.06 21.99
C THR A 91 2.68 -8.88 20.77
N ASP A 92 2.46 -10.20 20.82
CA ASP A 92 3.00 -11.13 19.81
C ASP A 92 2.17 -11.13 18.54
N PRO A 93 2.70 -10.62 17.39
CA PRO A 93 1.97 -10.59 16.13
C PRO A 93 1.62 -11.97 15.57
N TYR A 94 2.39 -13.00 15.93
CA TYR A 94 2.20 -14.38 15.45
C TYR A 94 1.06 -15.12 16.17
N THR A 95 0.45 -14.49 17.17
CA THR A 95 -0.73 -15.06 17.86
C THR A 95 -2.06 -14.62 17.29
N PHE A 96 -2.05 -13.71 16.30
CA PHE A 96 -3.26 -13.23 15.65
C PHE A 96 -3.62 -14.05 14.41
N GLY A 97 -4.93 -14.21 14.19
CA GLY A 97 -5.47 -14.82 12.99
C GLY A 97 -5.32 -13.91 11.76
N PRO A 98 -5.65 -14.43 10.56
CA PRO A 98 -5.69 -13.62 9.34
C PRO A 98 -6.79 -12.57 9.43
N VAL A 99 -6.56 -11.40 8.83
CA VAL A 99 -7.54 -10.31 8.74
C VAL A 99 -8.41 -10.47 7.50
N LEU A 100 -7.82 -10.90 6.38
CA LEU A 100 -8.56 -11.20 5.16
C LEU A 100 -9.45 -12.43 5.35
N GLY A 101 -10.73 -12.27 5.00
CA GLY A 101 -11.73 -13.33 5.13
C GLY A 101 -11.94 -14.13 3.84
N PRO A 102 -12.73 -15.22 3.89
CA PRO A 102 -12.98 -16.08 2.73
C PRO A 102 -13.63 -15.36 1.54
N VAL A 103 -14.42 -14.32 1.78
CA VAL A 103 -15.02 -13.50 0.71
C VAL A 103 -13.94 -12.67 0.01
N ASP A 104 -13.01 -12.08 0.78
CA ASP A 104 -11.88 -11.35 0.22
C ASP A 104 -11.02 -12.30 -0.63
N ASP A 105 -10.72 -13.50 -0.11
CA ASP A 105 -9.95 -14.53 -0.82
C ASP A 105 -10.59 -14.88 -2.17
N LEU A 106 -11.90 -15.13 -2.19
CA LEU A 106 -12.63 -15.45 -3.41
C LEU A 106 -12.55 -14.32 -4.45
N LEU A 107 -12.83 -13.09 -4.02
CA LEU A 107 -12.88 -11.93 -4.91
C LEU A 107 -11.47 -11.55 -5.42
N ILE A 108 -10.43 -11.68 -4.59
CA ILE A 108 -9.04 -11.45 -5.00
C ILE A 108 -8.63 -12.51 -6.03
N ALA A 109 -8.87 -13.80 -5.76
CA ALA A 109 -8.55 -14.89 -6.69
C ALA A 109 -9.25 -14.74 -8.04
N GLN A 110 -10.44 -14.15 -8.07
CA GLN A 110 -11.18 -13.90 -9.31
C GLN A 110 -10.78 -12.60 -10.02
N GLY A 111 -9.99 -11.72 -9.37
CA GLY A 111 -9.68 -10.37 -9.86
C GLY A 111 -10.92 -9.46 -9.94
N THR A 112 -11.92 -9.68 -9.08
CA THR A 112 -13.19 -8.94 -9.08
C THR A 112 -13.45 -8.17 -7.79
N HIS A 113 -12.42 -7.95 -7.00
CA HIS A 113 -12.52 -7.20 -5.74
C HIS A 113 -12.45 -5.70 -6.00
N PHE A 114 -13.59 -5.01 -6.01
CA PHE A 114 -13.67 -3.55 -6.26
C PHE A 114 -13.35 -2.67 -5.05
N ARG A 115 -12.89 -3.24 -3.95
CA ARG A 115 -12.48 -2.52 -2.74
C ARG A 115 -11.16 -3.03 -2.19
N LEU A 116 -10.19 -3.29 -3.08
CA LEU A 116 -8.85 -3.73 -2.68
C LEU A 116 -8.15 -2.71 -1.79
N PHE A 117 -8.41 -1.42 -2.00
CA PHE A 117 -7.88 -0.33 -1.17
C PHE A 117 -8.39 -0.35 0.29
N ASP A 118 -9.38 -1.16 0.62
CA ASP A 118 -9.82 -1.41 2.00
C ASP A 118 -9.17 -2.67 2.61
N LYS A 119 -8.38 -3.40 1.82
CA LYS A 119 -7.85 -4.72 2.18
C LYS A 119 -6.34 -4.84 2.05
N LEU A 120 -5.79 -4.39 0.91
CA LEU A 120 -4.35 -4.36 0.67
C LEU A 120 -3.79 -3.00 1.11
N GLY A 121 -2.50 -2.99 1.46
CA GLY A 121 -1.86 -1.82 2.04
C GLY A 121 -1.68 -1.94 3.55
N ALA A 122 -1.53 -0.80 4.23
CA ALA A 122 -1.39 -0.71 5.68
C ALA A 122 -2.65 -0.09 6.29
N HIS A 123 -3.41 -0.87 7.06
CA HIS A 123 -4.67 -0.45 7.67
C HIS A 123 -4.58 -0.42 9.19
N ILE A 124 -4.79 0.76 9.77
CA ILE A 124 -4.87 0.95 11.22
C ILE A 124 -6.24 0.44 11.68
N ILE A 125 -6.26 -0.69 12.36
CA ILE A 125 -7.49 -1.39 12.75
C ILE A 125 -7.43 -1.90 14.18
N ARG A 126 -8.59 -2.34 14.67
CA ARG A 126 -8.68 -3.21 15.85
C ARG A 126 -8.97 -4.63 15.38
N HIS A 127 -8.09 -5.58 15.76
CA HIS A 127 -8.22 -6.99 15.41
C HIS A 127 -8.03 -7.85 16.66
N GLU A 128 -8.91 -8.82 16.89
CA GLU A 128 -8.87 -9.78 18.01
C GLU A 128 -8.55 -9.14 19.38
N GLY A 129 -9.08 -7.92 19.63
CA GLY A 129 -8.95 -7.23 20.92
C GLY A 129 -7.77 -6.27 21.02
N ALA A 130 -6.83 -6.23 20.07
CA ALA A 130 -5.72 -5.30 20.02
C ALA A 130 -5.90 -4.24 18.92
N SER A 131 -5.36 -3.03 19.13
CA SER A 131 -5.19 -2.01 18.10
C SER A 131 -3.81 -2.13 17.49
N GLY A 132 -3.69 -1.90 16.18
CA GLY A 132 -2.44 -2.01 15.45
C GLY A 132 -2.64 -1.80 13.97
N VAL A 133 -1.69 -2.27 13.16
CA VAL A 133 -1.72 -2.14 11.71
C VAL A 133 -1.76 -3.51 11.04
N HIS A 134 -2.71 -3.70 10.16
CA HIS A 134 -2.75 -4.81 9.21
C HIS A 134 -1.99 -4.40 7.95
N PHE A 135 -0.98 -5.17 7.60
CA PHE A 135 -0.23 -5.04 6.35
C PHE A 135 -0.61 -6.19 5.43
N ALA A 136 -0.94 -5.88 4.18
CA ALA A 136 -1.25 -6.88 3.16
C ALA A 136 -0.72 -6.44 1.79
N VAL A 137 -0.01 -7.32 1.08
CA VAL A 137 0.60 -7.02 -0.22
C VAL A 137 0.48 -8.20 -1.17
N TRP A 138 0.19 -7.92 -2.44
CA TRP A 138 0.14 -8.92 -3.50
C TRP A 138 1.55 -9.13 -4.08
N ALA A 139 2.11 -10.33 -3.84
CA ALA A 139 3.43 -10.75 -4.29
C ALA A 139 3.45 -12.29 -4.51
N PRO A 140 2.71 -12.80 -5.52
CA PRO A 140 2.43 -14.22 -5.70
C PRO A 140 3.65 -15.08 -5.99
N ASN A 141 4.73 -14.49 -6.51
CA ASN A 141 5.94 -15.23 -6.85
C ASN A 141 7.04 -15.09 -5.79
N ALA A 142 6.80 -14.35 -4.70
CA ALA A 142 7.73 -14.23 -3.61
C ALA A 142 7.87 -15.56 -2.84
N ARG A 143 9.08 -15.86 -2.37
CA ARG A 143 9.34 -16.95 -1.42
C ARG A 143 9.15 -16.50 0.02
N LEU A 144 9.35 -15.20 0.28
CA LEU A 144 9.24 -14.62 1.59
C LEU A 144 8.99 -13.12 1.46
N VAL A 145 8.09 -12.60 2.29
CA VAL A 145 7.85 -11.18 2.45
C VAL A 145 7.88 -10.81 3.93
N SER A 146 8.58 -9.73 4.26
CA SER A 146 8.59 -9.15 5.61
C SER A 146 8.23 -7.68 5.55
N VAL A 147 7.56 -7.18 6.58
CA VAL A 147 7.41 -5.74 6.80
C VAL A 147 8.59 -5.24 7.61
N VAL A 148 9.26 -4.21 7.11
CA VAL A 148 10.37 -3.51 7.79
C VAL A 148 10.02 -2.04 7.96
N GLY A 149 10.40 -1.46 9.09
CA GLY A 149 10.10 -0.07 9.39
C GLY A 149 10.66 0.40 10.71
N ASP A 150 10.32 1.62 11.10
CA ASP A 150 10.80 2.25 12.35
C ASP A 150 10.44 1.44 13.61
N PHE A 151 9.37 0.65 13.54
CA PHE A 151 8.84 -0.13 14.66
C PHE A 151 9.60 -1.46 14.89
N ASN A 152 10.52 -1.83 14.00
CA ASN A 152 11.30 -3.06 14.11
C ASN A 152 12.77 -2.92 13.70
N ASP A 153 13.31 -1.70 13.78
CA ASP A 153 14.70 -1.36 13.42
C ASP A 153 15.07 -1.76 11.99
N TRP A 154 14.08 -1.81 11.08
CA TRP A 154 14.24 -2.23 9.68
C TRP A 154 14.79 -3.66 9.53
N ASP A 155 14.63 -4.52 10.56
CA ASP A 155 15.11 -5.90 10.57
C ASP A 155 14.09 -6.85 9.89
N PRO A 156 14.40 -7.44 8.72
CA PRO A 156 13.47 -8.29 7.97
C PRO A 156 13.16 -9.63 8.66
N ARG A 157 13.88 -9.99 9.72
CA ARG A 157 13.66 -11.23 10.47
C ARG A 157 12.50 -11.13 11.47
N ARG A 158 12.05 -9.90 11.78
CA ARG A 158 11.14 -9.66 12.93
C ARG A 158 9.67 -9.78 12.60
N HIS A 159 9.26 -9.44 11.40
CA HIS A 159 7.85 -9.43 10.97
C HIS A 159 7.68 -10.07 9.59
N VAL A 160 8.06 -11.36 9.49
CA VAL A 160 7.79 -12.16 8.30
C VAL A 160 6.29 -12.42 8.20
N MET A 161 5.71 -12.14 7.04
CA MET A 161 4.27 -12.18 6.81
C MET A 161 3.76 -13.60 6.55
N ARG A 162 2.46 -13.81 6.75
CA ARG A 162 1.75 -15.05 6.42
C ARG A 162 1.51 -15.11 4.91
N ASP A 163 1.92 -16.21 4.30
CA ASP A 163 1.65 -16.52 2.89
C ASP A 163 0.20 -17.02 2.72
N ARG A 164 -0.61 -16.27 1.96
CA ARG A 164 -1.96 -16.63 1.53
C ARG A 164 -1.89 -17.12 0.07
N ARG A 165 -1.27 -18.30 -0.13
CA ARG A 165 -0.89 -18.85 -1.44
C ARG A 165 -1.99 -18.86 -2.47
N ASP A 166 -3.23 -19.17 -2.06
CA ASP A 166 -4.37 -19.32 -2.96
C ASP A 166 -4.75 -18.01 -3.67
N ILE A 167 -4.34 -16.88 -3.10
CA ILE A 167 -4.61 -15.53 -3.62
C ILE A 167 -3.35 -14.72 -3.91
N GLY A 168 -2.17 -15.28 -3.65
CA GLY A 168 -0.88 -14.62 -3.87
C GLY A 168 -0.64 -13.38 -2.98
N VAL A 169 -1.31 -13.27 -1.86
CA VAL A 169 -1.20 -12.16 -0.91
C VAL A 169 -0.40 -12.60 0.31
N TRP A 170 0.42 -11.69 0.83
CA TRP A 170 1.10 -11.81 2.11
C TRP A 170 0.46 -10.84 3.09
N GLU A 171 0.14 -11.31 4.32
CA GLU A 171 -0.47 -10.46 5.33
C GLU A 171 0.11 -10.69 6.74
N ILE A 172 0.11 -9.62 7.55
CA ILE A 172 0.39 -9.69 8.99
C ILE A 172 -0.36 -8.57 9.71
N PHE A 173 -0.91 -8.85 10.88
CA PHE A 173 -1.36 -7.83 11.82
C PHE A 173 -0.27 -7.61 12.86
N ILE A 174 0.23 -6.38 12.96
CA ILE A 174 1.25 -5.99 13.95
C ILE A 174 0.57 -5.07 14.96
N PRO A 175 0.39 -5.54 16.21
CA PRO A 175 -0.23 -4.74 17.26
C PRO A 175 0.69 -3.61 17.74
N ASP A 176 0.10 -2.65 18.43
CA ASP A 176 0.78 -1.54 19.11
C ASP A 176 1.55 -0.59 18.17
N ILE A 177 1.34 -0.66 16.85
CA ILE A 177 1.84 0.33 15.88
C ILE A 177 0.82 1.46 15.72
N ALA A 178 1.29 2.70 15.77
CA ALA A 178 0.51 3.91 15.51
C ALA A 178 0.55 4.32 14.03
N ASP A 179 -0.18 5.38 13.69
CA ASP A 179 -0.05 6.13 12.45
C ASP A 179 1.33 6.83 12.33
N TYR A 180 1.63 7.30 11.13
CA TYR A 180 2.86 8.01 10.77
C TYR A 180 4.16 7.22 11.06
N ARG A 181 4.16 5.89 10.84
CA ARG A 181 5.34 5.05 10.89
C ARG A 181 5.82 4.71 9.48
N ALA A 182 7.09 4.95 9.22
CA ALA A 182 7.71 4.58 7.95
C ALA A 182 7.88 3.06 7.84
N TYR A 183 7.54 2.51 6.67
CA TYR A 183 7.70 1.09 6.39
C TYR A 183 7.93 0.80 4.91
N LYS A 184 8.51 -0.37 4.65
CA LYS A 184 8.64 -0.99 3.32
C LYS A 184 8.43 -2.49 3.41
N TYR A 185 8.36 -3.14 2.24
CA TYR A 185 8.40 -4.59 2.14
C TYR A 185 9.81 -5.07 1.75
N HIS A 186 10.34 -6.00 2.53
CA HIS A 186 11.51 -6.80 2.18
C HIS A 186 11.00 -8.08 1.51
N ILE A 187 11.40 -8.31 0.26
CA ILE A 187 10.90 -9.40 -0.58
C ILE A 187 12.07 -10.28 -1.05
N VAL A 188 11.94 -11.58 -0.86
CA VAL A 188 12.81 -12.59 -1.48
C VAL A 188 12.06 -13.20 -2.65
N GLY A 189 12.57 -13.01 -3.86
CA GLY A 189 11.93 -13.49 -5.09
C GLY A 189 11.97 -15.03 -5.25
N ALA A 190 11.28 -15.52 -6.27
CA ALA A 190 11.22 -16.94 -6.60
C ALA A 190 12.60 -17.57 -6.85
N ASP A 191 13.55 -16.80 -7.33
CA ASP A 191 14.96 -17.19 -7.55
C ASP A 191 15.81 -17.22 -6.26
N GLY A 192 15.25 -16.76 -5.14
CA GLY A 192 15.93 -16.63 -3.85
C GLY A 192 16.73 -15.34 -3.69
N MET A 193 16.68 -14.43 -4.66
CA MET A 193 17.35 -13.13 -4.56
C MET A 193 16.50 -12.14 -3.77
N VAL A 194 17.19 -11.38 -2.91
CA VAL A 194 16.56 -10.27 -2.18
C VAL A 194 16.35 -9.11 -3.15
N GLN A 195 15.11 -8.64 -3.21
CA GLN A 195 14.77 -7.46 -4.00
C GLN A 195 15.14 -6.16 -3.26
N PRO A 196 15.36 -5.04 -3.95
CA PRO A 196 15.37 -3.73 -3.31
C PRO A 196 14.12 -3.56 -2.42
N LEU A 197 14.25 -2.86 -1.29
CA LEU A 197 13.11 -2.61 -0.40
C LEU A 197 11.99 -1.88 -1.16
N LYS A 198 10.79 -2.48 -1.19
CA LYS A 198 9.64 -2.00 -1.95
C LYS A 198 8.73 -1.12 -1.11
N ALA A 199 8.34 0.03 -1.67
CA ALA A 199 7.22 0.79 -1.14
C ALA A 199 5.91 0.01 -1.36
N ASP A 200 4.92 0.31 -0.56
CA ASP A 200 3.61 -0.35 -0.64
C ASP A 200 2.80 0.19 -1.84
N PRO A 201 2.38 -0.67 -2.78
CA PRO A 201 1.56 -0.25 -3.92
C PRO A 201 0.24 0.41 -3.54
N PHE A 202 -0.32 0.08 -2.36
CA PHE A 202 -1.59 0.61 -1.85
C PHE A 202 -1.39 1.64 -0.72
N ALA A 203 -0.17 2.16 -0.52
CA ALA A 203 0.08 3.17 0.51
C ALA A 203 -0.79 4.42 0.31
N PHE A 204 -1.39 4.90 1.40
CA PHE A 204 -2.19 6.14 1.41
C PHE A 204 -1.34 7.39 1.66
N MET A 205 -0.11 7.20 2.10
CA MET A 205 0.84 8.27 2.37
C MET A 205 2.27 7.78 2.15
N SER A 206 3.13 8.65 1.66
CA SER A 206 4.56 8.40 1.49
C SER A 206 5.39 9.38 2.32
N GLU A 207 6.63 9.03 2.60
CA GLU A 207 7.59 9.98 3.13
C GLU A 207 7.83 11.14 2.16
N ILE A 208 8.28 12.27 2.73
CA ILE A 208 8.78 13.39 1.92
C ILE A 208 10.11 12.99 1.28
N ARG A 209 10.19 13.13 -0.03
CA ARG A 209 11.44 12.89 -0.77
C ARG A 209 12.64 13.67 -0.19
N PRO A 210 13.88 13.17 -0.26
CA PRO A 210 14.31 12.00 -1.06
C PRO A 210 14.02 10.64 -0.43
N ALA A 211 13.41 10.59 0.75
CA ALA A 211 12.97 9.34 1.35
C ALA A 211 11.88 8.67 0.49
N THR A 212 11.77 7.34 0.57
CA THR A 212 10.96 6.54 -0.36
C THR A 212 10.12 5.48 0.35
N ALA A 213 9.97 5.56 1.67
CA ALA A 213 9.12 4.64 2.39
C ALA A 213 7.63 5.04 2.32
N SER A 214 6.79 4.08 2.47
CA SER A 214 5.37 4.28 2.75
C SER A 214 5.17 4.61 4.22
N MET A 215 4.09 5.32 4.53
CA MET A 215 3.74 5.71 5.88
C MET A 215 2.43 5.06 6.30
N THR A 216 2.35 4.53 7.52
CA THR A 216 1.06 4.12 8.09
C THR A 216 0.19 5.37 8.26
N ALA A 217 -0.94 5.40 7.57
CA ALA A 217 -1.87 6.52 7.62
C ALA A 217 -3.29 6.03 7.37
N HIS A 218 -4.27 6.76 7.89
CA HIS A 218 -5.62 6.59 7.42
C HIS A 218 -5.78 7.25 6.04
N PRO A 219 -6.49 6.62 5.09
CA PRO A 219 -7.01 7.36 3.95
C PRO A 219 -7.90 8.48 4.48
N ALA A 220 -8.21 9.47 3.64
CA ALA A 220 -8.93 10.67 4.05
C ALA A 220 -10.05 10.39 5.07
N LYS A 221 -9.88 10.88 6.29
CA LYS A 221 -10.87 10.81 7.36
C LYS A 221 -11.38 12.22 7.60
N LEU A 222 -12.49 12.55 6.94
CA LEU A 222 -13.10 13.87 6.99
C LEU A 222 -14.61 13.73 7.19
N ASP A 223 -15.19 14.60 8.00
CA ASP A 223 -16.63 14.83 8.03
C ASP A 223 -16.96 15.77 6.85
N TRP A 224 -17.36 15.18 5.73
CA TRP A 224 -17.59 15.91 4.49
C TRP A 224 -18.78 16.87 4.58
N GLY A 225 -18.60 18.09 4.07
CA GLY A 225 -19.64 19.12 3.98
C GLY A 225 -20.14 19.35 2.54
N ASP A 226 -19.95 18.38 1.66
CA ASP A 226 -20.11 18.47 0.20
C ASP A 226 -21.44 17.89 -0.32
N GLU A 227 -22.39 17.50 0.55
CA GLU A 227 -23.64 16.85 0.13
C GLU A 227 -24.42 17.69 -0.89
N ALA A 228 -24.43 19.02 -0.76
CA ALA A 228 -25.14 19.91 -1.67
C ALA A 228 -24.55 19.86 -3.10
N HIS A 229 -23.22 19.85 -3.22
CA HIS A 229 -22.49 19.72 -4.46
C HIS A 229 -22.79 18.37 -5.14
N ARG A 230 -22.63 17.28 -4.40
CA ARG A 230 -22.88 15.93 -4.91
C ARG A 230 -24.33 15.71 -5.31
N ALA A 231 -25.29 16.22 -4.53
CA ALA A 231 -26.72 16.16 -4.85
C ALA A 231 -27.08 17.00 -6.09
N HIS A 232 -26.37 18.09 -6.34
CA HIS A 232 -26.54 18.89 -7.56
C HIS A 232 -26.07 18.10 -8.78
N TRP A 233 -24.82 17.63 -8.78
CA TRP A 233 -24.23 16.92 -9.93
C TRP A 233 -24.88 15.56 -10.21
N ALA A 234 -25.41 14.88 -9.20
CA ALA A 234 -26.18 13.66 -9.40
C ALA A 234 -27.45 13.85 -10.27
N LYS A 235 -27.95 15.07 -10.42
CA LYS A 235 -29.14 15.43 -11.21
C LYS A 235 -28.79 16.09 -12.52
N VAL A 236 -27.54 16.50 -12.73
CA VAL A 236 -27.09 17.23 -13.90
C VAL A 236 -26.46 16.26 -14.90
N ASP A 237 -26.85 16.36 -16.17
CA ASP A 237 -26.10 15.74 -17.26
C ASP A 237 -24.96 16.69 -17.66
N PRO A 238 -23.69 16.36 -17.36
CA PRO A 238 -22.55 17.25 -17.59
C PRO A 238 -22.36 17.60 -19.08
N ARG A 239 -22.94 16.80 -20.00
CA ARG A 239 -22.92 17.07 -21.45
C ARG A 239 -23.89 18.17 -21.88
N LYS A 240 -24.76 18.61 -20.98
CA LYS A 240 -25.82 19.61 -21.28
C LYS A 240 -25.66 20.94 -20.54
N VAL A 241 -24.59 21.07 -19.77
CA VAL A 241 -24.27 22.31 -19.05
C VAL A 241 -22.90 22.84 -19.48
N PRO A 242 -22.70 24.18 -19.44
CA PRO A 242 -21.38 24.73 -19.67
C PRO A 242 -20.38 24.25 -18.64
N VAL A 243 -19.21 23.77 -19.11
CA VAL A 243 -18.09 23.36 -18.26
C VAL A 243 -16.87 24.18 -18.68
N SER A 244 -16.20 24.80 -17.72
CA SER A 244 -14.96 25.55 -17.90
C SER A 244 -13.96 25.02 -16.85
N ILE A 245 -12.83 24.49 -17.31
CA ILE A 245 -11.85 23.79 -16.47
C ILE A 245 -10.59 24.63 -16.36
N TYR A 246 -10.11 24.83 -15.14
CA TYR A 246 -8.81 25.42 -14.84
C TYR A 246 -7.81 24.31 -14.56
N GLU A 247 -6.96 23.98 -15.54
CA GLU A 247 -5.88 23.01 -15.38
C GLU A 247 -4.73 23.65 -14.62
N VAL A 248 -4.20 22.93 -13.61
CA VAL A 248 -3.19 23.46 -12.70
C VAL A 248 -2.20 22.40 -12.23
N HIS A 249 -0.91 22.74 -12.28
CA HIS A 249 0.14 22.00 -11.57
C HIS A 249 0.31 22.57 -10.18
N ALA A 250 -0.12 21.85 -9.15
CA ALA A 250 -0.11 22.30 -7.75
C ALA A 250 1.26 22.79 -7.29
N GLY A 251 2.32 22.13 -7.75
CA GLY A 251 3.71 22.42 -7.34
C GLY A 251 4.32 23.67 -7.99
N SER A 252 3.76 24.25 -9.03
CA SER A 252 4.34 25.42 -9.73
C SER A 252 3.37 26.59 -9.90
N TRP A 253 2.09 26.43 -9.58
CA TRP A 253 1.11 27.50 -9.68
C TRP A 253 1.47 28.71 -8.82
N GLN A 254 1.74 28.48 -7.56
CA GLN A 254 2.33 29.45 -6.62
C GLN A 254 3.25 28.74 -5.64
N ARG A 255 4.15 29.54 -5.04
CA ARG A 255 5.06 29.11 -3.97
C ARG A 255 4.86 29.99 -2.74
N ASP A 256 5.30 29.49 -1.60
CA ASP A 256 5.37 30.32 -0.40
C ASP A 256 6.50 31.36 -0.48
N ARG A 257 6.62 32.21 0.54
CA ARG A 257 7.66 33.24 0.63
C ARG A 257 9.09 32.71 0.66
N PHE A 258 9.28 31.42 0.95
CA PHE A 258 10.57 30.73 0.99
C PHE A 258 10.84 29.88 -0.26
N ASN A 259 9.98 30.00 -1.26
CA ASN A 259 9.99 29.19 -2.49
C ASN A 259 9.74 27.69 -2.25
N TRP A 260 9.04 27.34 -1.16
CA TRP A 260 8.55 25.98 -0.91
C TRP A 260 7.20 25.75 -1.56
N PHE A 261 6.80 24.47 -1.70
CA PHE A 261 5.45 24.10 -2.13
C PHE A 261 4.42 24.63 -1.14
N LEU A 262 3.27 25.10 -1.65
CA LEU A 262 2.10 25.34 -0.81
C LEU A 262 1.55 24.01 -0.32
N ASN A 263 1.12 23.95 0.93
CA ASN A 263 0.34 22.81 1.40
C ASN A 263 -1.10 22.90 0.89
N TRP A 264 -1.87 21.83 1.10
CA TRP A 264 -3.25 21.75 0.62
C TRP A 264 -4.16 22.85 1.16
N ASP A 265 -3.99 23.24 2.43
CA ASP A 265 -4.79 24.30 3.05
C ASP A 265 -4.43 25.67 2.45
N ASP A 266 -3.14 25.98 2.28
CA ASP A 266 -2.71 27.19 1.57
C ASP A 266 -3.17 27.24 0.11
N LEU A 267 -3.19 26.08 -0.58
CA LEU A 267 -3.74 25.97 -1.94
C LEU A 267 -5.24 26.24 -1.93
N ALA A 268 -5.99 25.70 -0.98
CA ALA A 268 -7.42 25.94 -0.86
C ALA A 268 -7.73 27.42 -0.67
N ASP A 269 -7.01 28.09 0.23
CA ASP A 269 -7.18 29.51 0.56
C ASP A 269 -6.90 30.46 -0.62
N ARG A 270 -6.07 30.05 -1.56
CA ARG A 270 -5.64 30.91 -2.69
C ARG A 270 -6.24 30.49 -4.03
N LEU A 271 -6.23 29.19 -4.35
CA LEU A 271 -6.66 28.69 -5.65
C LEU A 271 -8.18 28.69 -5.80
N ILE A 272 -8.92 28.27 -4.76
CA ILE A 272 -10.38 28.18 -4.85
C ILE A 272 -10.99 29.57 -5.10
N PRO A 273 -10.67 30.63 -4.31
CA PRO A 273 -11.19 31.97 -4.60
C PRO A 273 -10.80 32.50 -5.99
N TYR A 274 -9.59 32.25 -6.44
CA TYR A 274 -9.12 32.64 -7.76
C TYR A 274 -9.97 32.00 -8.88
N VAL A 275 -10.20 30.69 -8.80
CA VAL A 275 -10.98 29.93 -9.79
C VAL A 275 -12.44 30.41 -9.82
N VAL A 276 -13.03 30.69 -8.65
CA VAL A 276 -14.38 31.26 -8.52
C VAL A 276 -14.44 32.65 -9.16
N GLU A 277 -13.49 33.53 -8.83
CA GLU A 277 -13.43 34.91 -9.39
C GLU A 277 -13.30 34.91 -10.94
N MET A 278 -12.49 33.97 -11.46
CA MET A 278 -12.27 33.80 -12.90
C MET A 278 -13.44 33.11 -13.61
N GLY A 279 -14.42 32.59 -12.89
CA GLY A 279 -15.64 31.99 -13.45
C GLY A 279 -15.46 30.57 -14.00
N PHE A 280 -14.45 29.84 -13.58
CA PHE A 280 -14.31 28.42 -13.89
C PHE A 280 -15.28 27.56 -13.05
N THR A 281 -15.64 26.39 -13.60
CA THR A 281 -16.53 25.44 -12.93
C THR A 281 -15.78 24.30 -12.27
N HIS A 282 -14.57 23.99 -12.73
CA HIS A 282 -13.75 22.89 -12.24
C HIS A 282 -12.29 23.29 -12.15
N ILE A 283 -11.59 22.65 -11.21
CA ILE A 283 -10.12 22.58 -11.16
C ILE A 283 -9.71 21.19 -11.65
N GLU A 284 -8.78 21.13 -12.60
CA GLU A 284 -8.11 19.89 -13.00
C GLU A 284 -6.67 19.94 -12.52
N PHE A 285 -6.33 19.08 -11.58
CA PHE A 285 -4.94 18.94 -11.15
C PHE A 285 -4.15 18.03 -12.09
N LEU A 286 -2.99 18.49 -12.60
CA LEU A 286 -1.96 17.59 -13.08
C LEU A 286 -1.67 16.55 -12.01
N PRO A 287 -1.09 15.37 -12.37
CA PRO A 287 -1.05 14.22 -11.46
C PRO A 287 -0.53 14.58 -10.08
N ILE A 288 -1.35 14.34 -9.07
CA ILE A 288 -1.01 14.59 -7.66
C ILE A 288 -0.57 13.33 -6.92
N SER A 289 -0.62 12.17 -7.57
CA SER A 289 -0.11 10.92 -7.02
C SER A 289 1.38 11.04 -6.68
N GLU A 290 1.83 10.33 -5.63
CA GLU A 290 3.23 10.42 -5.20
C GLU A 290 4.20 10.00 -6.29
N HIS A 291 5.24 10.78 -6.50
CA HIS A 291 6.26 10.59 -7.53
C HIS A 291 7.63 11.10 -7.07
N PRO A 292 8.74 10.44 -7.47
CA PRO A 292 10.08 10.79 -7.00
C PRO A 292 10.68 12.01 -7.72
N TYR A 293 10.31 12.23 -8.98
CA TYR A 293 10.96 13.17 -9.89
C TYR A 293 10.09 14.39 -10.21
N ASP A 294 10.40 15.57 -9.64
CA ASP A 294 9.62 16.80 -9.83
C ASP A 294 9.40 17.20 -11.29
N PRO A 295 10.47 17.15 -12.17
CA PRO A 295 10.28 17.54 -13.56
C PRO A 295 9.33 16.65 -14.36
N SER A 296 8.89 15.49 -13.80
CA SER A 296 7.84 14.69 -14.43
C SER A 296 6.44 15.28 -14.25
N TRP A 297 6.26 16.31 -13.42
CA TRP A 297 4.97 16.91 -13.06
C TRP A 297 3.94 15.91 -12.49
N GLY A 298 4.44 14.77 -11.97
CA GLY A 298 3.60 13.70 -11.46
C GLY A 298 3.27 12.60 -12.45
N TYR A 299 3.64 12.72 -13.73
CA TYR A 299 3.37 11.69 -14.74
C TYR A 299 4.21 10.41 -14.57
N GLN A 300 5.15 10.39 -13.64
CA GLN A 300 5.94 9.19 -13.28
C GLN A 300 5.65 8.77 -11.83
N ALA A 301 4.39 8.39 -11.57
CA ALA A 301 3.92 8.06 -10.24
C ALA A 301 4.49 6.73 -9.72
N THR A 302 4.95 6.73 -8.46
CA THR A 302 5.35 5.53 -7.71
C THR A 302 4.33 5.12 -6.66
N GLY A 303 3.45 6.04 -6.22
CA GLY A 303 2.42 5.80 -5.21
C GLY A 303 1.04 6.25 -5.70
N LEU A 304 0.34 5.39 -6.45
CA LEU A 304 -0.94 5.73 -7.09
C LEU A 304 -2.06 6.05 -6.10
N TYR A 305 -2.01 5.50 -4.88
CA TYR A 305 -3.05 5.68 -3.85
C TYR A 305 -2.69 6.78 -2.82
N ALA A 306 -1.55 7.44 -2.96
CA ALA A 306 -1.11 8.49 -2.05
C ALA A 306 -1.12 9.85 -2.75
N PRO A 307 -1.84 10.86 -2.21
CA PRO A 307 -1.57 12.25 -2.56
C PRO A 307 -0.11 12.58 -2.23
N SER A 308 0.57 13.32 -3.10
CA SER A 308 1.98 13.62 -2.92
C SER A 308 2.27 14.32 -1.59
N ALA A 309 3.22 13.78 -0.85
CA ALA A 309 3.69 14.32 0.43
C ALA A 309 4.25 15.76 0.33
N ARG A 310 4.55 16.23 -0.90
CA ARG A 310 4.98 17.63 -1.17
C ARG A 310 4.00 18.66 -0.66
N PHE A 311 2.71 18.32 -0.67
CA PHE A 311 1.60 19.23 -0.34
C PHE A 311 1.00 18.94 1.04
N GLY A 312 1.59 18.04 1.81
CA GLY A 312 1.16 17.68 3.15
C GLY A 312 0.42 16.34 3.24
N GLU A 313 -0.37 16.19 4.29
CA GLU A 313 -1.06 14.95 4.62
C GLU A 313 -2.26 14.65 3.70
N PRO A 314 -2.66 13.37 3.55
CA PRO A 314 -3.84 12.96 2.81
C PRO A 314 -5.13 13.67 3.21
N ALA A 315 -5.33 13.92 4.51
CA ALA A 315 -6.48 14.66 5.01
C ALA A 315 -6.52 16.12 4.52
N GLY A 316 -5.37 16.73 4.23
CA GLY A 316 -5.29 18.06 3.63
C GLY A 316 -5.90 18.11 2.25
N PHE A 317 -5.61 17.10 1.40
CA PHE A 317 -6.23 17.01 0.08
C PHE A 317 -7.76 16.82 0.17
N ALA A 318 -8.24 16.00 1.12
CA ALA A 318 -9.67 15.87 1.37
C ALA A 318 -10.33 17.20 1.75
N ARG A 319 -9.68 18.00 2.63
CA ARG A 319 -10.16 19.35 2.99
C ARG A 319 -10.17 20.30 1.79
N PHE A 320 -9.17 20.20 0.91
CA PHE A 320 -9.15 20.96 -0.34
C PHE A 320 -10.38 20.68 -1.20
N VAL A 321 -10.66 19.39 -1.44
CA VAL A 321 -11.81 18.97 -2.26
C VAL A 321 -13.13 19.41 -1.62
N ASP A 322 -13.30 19.19 -0.32
CA ASP A 322 -14.47 19.64 0.42
C ASP A 322 -14.69 21.18 0.33
N GLY A 323 -13.61 21.94 0.44
CA GLY A 323 -13.62 23.40 0.28
C GLY A 323 -14.01 23.84 -1.13
N ALA A 324 -13.48 23.17 -2.17
CA ALA A 324 -13.84 23.42 -3.57
C ALA A 324 -15.32 23.13 -3.82
N HIS A 325 -15.83 21.99 -3.35
CA HIS A 325 -17.25 21.60 -3.47
C HIS A 325 -18.17 22.59 -2.78
N ARG A 326 -17.85 23.06 -1.57
CA ARG A 326 -18.62 24.09 -0.89
C ARG A 326 -18.63 25.43 -1.63
N ALA A 327 -17.59 25.72 -2.40
CA ALA A 327 -17.53 26.88 -3.28
C ALA A 327 -18.22 26.64 -4.64
N GLY A 328 -18.80 25.46 -4.88
CA GLY A 328 -19.44 25.08 -6.13
C GLY A 328 -18.47 24.68 -7.25
N ILE A 329 -17.21 24.42 -6.95
CA ILE A 329 -16.16 24.04 -7.89
C ILE A 329 -15.93 22.53 -7.83
N GLY A 330 -16.03 21.87 -8.98
CA GLY A 330 -15.67 20.45 -9.11
C GLY A 330 -14.16 20.23 -9.17
N VAL A 331 -13.70 19.04 -8.82
CA VAL A 331 -12.28 18.65 -8.84
C VAL A 331 -12.08 17.45 -9.74
N ILE A 332 -11.20 17.59 -10.72
CA ILE A 332 -10.78 16.56 -11.67
C ILE A 332 -9.32 16.22 -11.39
N LEU A 333 -8.96 14.95 -11.44
CA LEU A 333 -7.57 14.51 -11.35
C LEU A 333 -7.08 14.00 -12.70
N ASP A 334 -5.87 14.41 -13.06
CA ASP A 334 -5.12 13.77 -14.13
C ASP A 334 -4.59 12.43 -13.62
N TRP A 335 -5.09 11.35 -14.20
CA TRP A 335 -4.85 9.97 -13.80
C TRP A 335 -3.97 9.27 -14.82
N VAL A 336 -2.89 8.63 -14.35
CA VAL A 336 -1.85 8.02 -15.19
C VAL A 336 -1.88 6.49 -15.08
N PRO A 337 -2.83 5.78 -15.71
CA PRO A 337 -2.91 4.32 -15.65
C PRO A 337 -2.06 3.62 -16.73
N ALA A 338 -1.40 4.37 -17.62
CA ALA A 338 -0.71 3.80 -18.78
C ALA A 338 0.65 3.20 -18.43
N HIS A 339 1.39 3.83 -17.52
CA HIS A 339 2.79 3.51 -17.27
C HIS A 339 3.24 3.92 -15.87
N PHE A 340 4.42 3.46 -15.47
CA PHE A 340 5.07 3.82 -14.20
C PHE A 340 6.60 3.86 -14.36
N PRO A 341 7.33 4.59 -13.50
CA PRO A 341 8.77 4.73 -13.61
C PRO A 341 9.52 3.46 -13.20
N THR A 342 10.80 3.41 -13.57
CA THR A 342 11.70 2.26 -13.30
C THR A 342 12.41 2.34 -11.94
N ASP A 343 11.94 3.18 -11.03
CA ASP A 343 12.50 3.32 -9.68
C ASP A 343 12.41 2.00 -8.91
N GLU A 344 13.54 1.51 -8.41
CA GLU A 344 13.66 0.18 -7.81
C GLU A 344 12.78 -0.02 -6.57
N HIS A 345 12.47 1.07 -5.85
CA HIS A 345 11.57 1.01 -4.69
C HIS A 345 10.08 0.95 -5.08
N GLY A 346 9.75 1.21 -6.35
CA GLY A 346 8.38 1.18 -6.90
C GLY A 346 7.97 -0.20 -7.39
N LEU A 347 7.12 -0.20 -8.42
CA LEU A 347 6.45 -1.41 -8.93
C LEU A 347 7.34 -2.30 -9.80
N VAL A 348 8.45 -1.79 -10.35
CA VAL A 348 9.33 -2.53 -11.25
C VAL A 348 9.79 -3.84 -10.61
N ARG A 349 9.56 -4.96 -11.29
CA ARG A 349 9.93 -6.32 -10.83
C ARG A 349 9.61 -6.53 -9.34
N PHE A 350 8.38 -6.18 -8.95
CA PHE A 350 8.00 -5.99 -7.56
C PHE A 350 8.33 -7.20 -6.66
N ASP A 351 8.01 -8.42 -7.10
CA ASP A 351 8.31 -9.67 -6.41
C ASP A 351 9.50 -10.45 -7.02
N GLY A 352 10.36 -9.75 -7.78
CA GLY A 352 11.46 -10.33 -8.54
C GLY A 352 11.08 -10.73 -9.96
N THR A 353 9.80 -10.68 -10.31
CA THR A 353 9.27 -10.96 -11.65
C THR A 353 8.67 -9.70 -12.28
N ALA A 354 8.38 -9.72 -13.58
CA ALA A 354 7.56 -8.71 -14.24
C ALA A 354 6.10 -8.87 -13.76
N LEU A 355 5.77 -8.32 -12.57
CA LEU A 355 4.49 -8.51 -11.91
C LEU A 355 3.43 -7.54 -12.42
N TYR A 356 3.73 -6.24 -12.39
CA TYR A 356 2.84 -5.17 -12.84
C TYR A 356 3.05 -4.84 -14.32
N GLU A 357 4.23 -5.08 -14.86
CA GLU A 357 4.63 -4.83 -16.24
C GLU A 357 4.64 -6.11 -17.09
N HIS A 358 4.72 -5.95 -18.42
CA HIS A 358 5.04 -7.07 -19.31
C HIS A 358 6.53 -7.41 -19.28
N GLN A 359 6.85 -8.69 -19.36
CA GLN A 359 8.24 -9.17 -19.37
C GLN A 359 9.00 -8.77 -20.65
N ASP A 360 8.33 -8.83 -21.81
CA ASP A 360 8.93 -8.45 -23.08
C ASP A 360 8.91 -6.92 -23.22
N PRO A 361 10.07 -6.27 -23.37
CA PRO A 361 10.15 -4.80 -23.45
C PRO A 361 9.42 -4.24 -24.68
N ARG A 362 9.18 -5.04 -25.72
CA ARG A 362 8.37 -4.62 -26.88
C ARG A 362 6.89 -4.43 -26.54
N LEU A 363 6.44 -4.91 -25.40
CA LEU A 363 5.10 -4.65 -24.81
C LEU A 363 5.19 -3.83 -23.52
N GLY A 364 6.24 -4.04 -22.74
CA GLY A 364 6.34 -3.56 -21.35
C GLY A 364 7.19 -2.31 -21.14
N PHE A 365 7.80 -1.73 -22.18
CA PHE A 365 8.64 -0.55 -22.04
C PHE A 365 8.24 0.56 -23.01
N GLN A 366 8.09 1.78 -22.48
CA GLN A 366 7.78 2.98 -23.27
C GLN A 366 9.07 3.80 -23.49
N PRO A 367 9.62 3.81 -24.73
CA PRO A 367 10.92 4.42 -25.00
C PRO A 367 10.93 5.94 -24.89
N ASP A 368 9.81 6.63 -25.21
CA ASP A 368 9.76 8.10 -25.19
C ASP A 368 9.88 8.66 -23.77
N TRP A 369 9.37 7.94 -22.78
CA TRP A 369 9.30 8.38 -21.38
C TRP A 369 10.22 7.59 -20.45
N ASN A 370 10.90 6.56 -20.96
CA ASN A 370 11.74 5.66 -20.16
C ASN A 370 10.98 5.05 -18.99
N THR A 371 9.75 4.58 -19.24
CA THR A 371 8.83 4.03 -18.24
C THR A 371 8.41 2.61 -18.61
N LEU A 372 7.85 1.89 -17.64
CA LEU A 372 7.26 0.57 -17.86
C LEU A 372 5.76 0.70 -18.13
N ILE A 373 5.23 -0.18 -18.97
CA ILE A 373 3.81 -0.25 -19.32
C ILE A 373 3.15 -1.33 -18.47
N TYR A 374 2.00 -1.00 -17.88
CA TYR A 374 1.21 -1.96 -17.13
C TYR A 374 0.77 -3.15 -17.99
N ASN A 375 0.81 -4.34 -17.40
CA ASN A 375 0.29 -5.56 -18.05
C ASN A 375 -1.25 -5.59 -17.93
N PHE A 376 -1.92 -4.92 -18.84
CA PHE A 376 -3.39 -4.85 -18.89
C PHE A 376 -4.06 -6.21 -19.10
N GLY A 377 -3.34 -7.23 -19.59
CA GLY A 377 -3.85 -8.59 -19.72
C GLY A 377 -3.91 -9.37 -18.40
N ARG A 378 -3.31 -8.83 -17.32
CA ARG A 378 -3.35 -9.45 -15.99
C ARG A 378 -4.50 -8.87 -15.17
N ARG A 379 -5.44 -9.74 -14.76
CA ARG A 379 -6.67 -9.33 -14.03
C ARG A 379 -6.37 -8.59 -12.73
N GLU A 380 -5.32 -8.99 -12.01
CA GLU A 380 -4.92 -8.33 -10.77
C GLU A 380 -4.40 -6.92 -11.03
N VAL A 381 -3.72 -6.68 -12.15
CA VAL A 381 -3.27 -5.35 -12.58
C VAL A 381 -4.45 -4.50 -13.03
N GLN A 382 -5.38 -5.06 -13.82
CA GLN A 382 -6.64 -4.37 -14.14
C GLN A 382 -7.39 -3.99 -12.86
N SER A 383 -7.54 -4.94 -11.93
CA SER A 383 -8.18 -4.70 -10.63
C SER A 383 -7.46 -3.61 -9.83
N PHE A 384 -6.13 -3.62 -9.80
CA PHE A 384 -5.32 -2.57 -9.16
C PHE A 384 -5.63 -1.18 -9.72
N LEU A 385 -5.66 -1.03 -11.04
CA LEU A 385 -5.93 0.26 -11.70
C LEU A 385 -7.39 0.71 -11.53
N VAL A 386 -8.36 -0.18 -11.71
CA VAL A 386 -9.79 0.13 -11.50
C VAL A 386 -10.04 0.54 -10.05
N ASN A 387 -9.47 -0.19 -9.09
CA ASN A 387 -9.58 0.18 -7.68
C ASN A 387 -8.93 1.54 -7.38
N ASN A 388 -7.87 1.91 -8.09
CA ASN A 388 -7.26 3.22 -7.92
C ASN A 388 -8.20 4.35 -8.39
N ALA A 389 -8.87 4.19 -9.53
CA ALA A 389 -9.88 5.14 -9.98
C ALA A 389 -11.04 5.26 -8.97
N LEU A 390 -11.56 4.13 -8.48
CA LEU A 390 -12.61 4.09 -7.46
C LEU A 390 -12.15 4.73 -6.14
N PHE A 391 -10.91 4.51 -5.74
CA PHE A 391 -10.33 5.10 -4.53
C PHE A 391 -10.39 6.63 -4.54
N TRP A 392 -9.96 7.26 -5.62
CA TRP A 392 -10.02 8.71 -5.75
C TRP A 392 -11.46 9.23 -5.72
N ALA A 393 -12.38 8.56 -6.41
CA ALA A 393 -13.79 8.92 -6.42
C ALA A 393 -14.48 8.72 -5.07
N GLU A 394 -14.21 7.59 -4.37
CA GLU A 394 -14.91 7.23 -3.13
C GLU A 394 -14.29 7.84 -1.87
N ARG A 395 -12.95 8.00 -1.83
CA ARG A 395 -12.25 8.47 -0.63
C ARG A 395 -12.00 9.97 -0.64
N TYR A 396 -11.86 10.55 -1.83
CA TYR A 396 -11.60 11.98 -1.98
C TYR A 396 -12.70 12.74 -2.70
N HIS A 397 -13.79 12.05 -3.08
CA HIS A 397 -14.96 12.63 -3.74
C HIS A 397 -14.63 13.43 -5.02
N VAL A 398 -13.55 13.06 -5.74
CA VAL A 398 -13.24 13.75 -7.00
C VAL A 398 -14.36 13.54 -8.01
N ASP A 399 -14.70 14.59 -8.77
CA ASP A 399 -15.82 14.60 -9.71
C ASP A 399 -15.50 13.95 -11.05
N GLY A 400 -14.21 13.84 -11.38
CA GLY A 400 -13.78 13.26 -12.63
C GLY A 400 -12.32 12.88 -12.67
N LEU A 401 -11.99 12.06 -13.68
CA LEU A 401 -10.62 11.68 -14.02
C LEU A 401 -10.34 12.08 -15.48
N ARG A 402 -9.23 12.78 -15.68
CA ARG A 402 -8.64 12.93 -17.00
C ARG A 402 -7.65 11.80 -17.18
N VAL A 403 -7.81 10.98 -18.20
CA VAL A 403 -6.96 9.80 -18.41
C VAL A 403 -5.80 10.15 -19.32
N ASP A 404 -4.59 10.04 -18.79
CA ASP A 404 -3.36 10.33 -19.52
C ASP A 404 -2.97 9.19 -20.47
N ALA A 405 -2.28 9.53 -21.56
CA ALA A 405 -1.60 8.63 -22.47
C ALA A 405 -2.47 7.48 -23.06
N VAL A 406 -3.77 7.73 -23.29
CA VAL A 406 -4.73 6.71 -23.76
C VAL A 406 -4.27 6.03 -25.06
N ALA A 407 -3.72 6.78 -26.02
CA ALA A 407 -3.26 6.20 -27.28
C ALA A 407 -2.11 5.18 -27.07
N SER A 408 -1.26 5.41 -26.08
CA SER A 408 -0.17 4.45 -25.74
C SER A 408 -0.70 3.18 -25.08
N MET A 409 -1.87 3.24 -24.44
CA MET A 409 -2.55 2.06 -23.89
C MET A 409 -3.21 1.23 -24.99
N LEU A 410 -3.90 1.92 -25.92
CA LEU A 410 -4.76 1.29 -26.91
C LEU A 410 -4.00 0.73 -28.13
N TYR A 411 -2.77 1.23 -28.40
CA TYR A 411 -2.01 0.86 -29.57
C TYR A 411 -0.60 0.36 -29.24
N ARG A 412 -0.32 -0.90 -29.57
CA ARG A 412 0.96 -1.57 -29.29
C ARG A 412 2.15 -1.02 -30.06
N ASP A 413 1.89 -0.35 -31.19
CA ASP A 413 2.88 0.29 -32.05
C ASP A 413 3.12 1.78 -31.69
N TYR A 414 2.50 2.30 -30.65
CA TYR A 414 2.65 3.70 -30.25
C TYR A 414 4.13 4.06 -30.02
N SER A 415 4.62 5.08 -30.75
CA SER A 415 6.02 5.54 -30.73
C SER A 415 7.08 4.49 -31.01
N ARG A 416 6.75 3.44 -31.78
CA ARG A 416 7.64 2.33 -32.10
C ARG A 416 7.78 2.16 -33.61
N LYS A 417 8.96 1.72 -34.02
CA LYS A 417 9.25 1.37 -35.42
C LYS A 417 8.84 -0.09 -35.70
N ASP A 418 8.80 -0.44 -36.97
CA ASP A 418 8.59 -1.81 -37.41
C ASP A 418 9.63 -2.74 -36.75
N GLY A 419 9.16 -3.83 -36.14
CA GLY A 419 9.97 -4.80 -35.39
C GLY A 419 10.24 -4.46 -33.92
N GLU A 420 9.88 -3.25 -33.46
CA GLU A 420 10.03 -2.83 -32.05
C GLU A 420 8.79 -3.10 -31.19
N TRP A 421 7.75 -3.67 -31.77
CA TRP A 421 6.49 -4.01 -31.09
C TRP A 421 5.98 -5.40 -31.50
N ILE A 422 5.02 -5.92 -30.73
CA ILE A 422 4.43 -7.24 -30.96
C ILE A 422 2.94 -7.05 -31.33
N PRO A 423 2.51 -7.50 -32.53
CA PRO A 423 1.11 -7.49 -32.92
C PRO A 423 0.21 -8.25 -31.93
N ASN A 424 -1.06 -7.90 -31.89
CA ASN A 424 -2.07 -8.68 -31.17
C ASN A 424 -2.29 -10.04 -31.84
N ALA A 425 -3.13 -10.90 -31.22
CA ALA A 425 -3.39 -12.25 -31.72
C ALA A 425 -4.02 -12.30 -33.13
N GLN A 426 -4.60 -11.18 -33.60
CA GLN A 426 -5.18 -11.03 -34.94
C GLN A 426 -4.20 -10.40 -35.94
N GLY A 427 -2.97 -10.07 -35.51
CA GLY A 427 -1.95 -9.44 -36.32
C GLY A 427 -2.07 -7.91 -36.40
N GLY A 428 -2.98 -7.29 -35.64
CA GLY A 428 -3.22 -5.85 -35.58
C GLY A 428 -2.40 -5.16 -34.49
N ARG A 429 -2.53 -3.83 -34.44
CA ARG A 429 -1.84 -2.96 -33.49
C ARG A 429 -2.65 -2.65 -32.22
N GLU A 430 -3.94 -2.94 -32.23
CA GLU A 430 -4.85 -2.67 -31.14
C GLU A 430 -4.47 -3.52 -29.91
N ASN A 431 -4.43 -2.91 -28.75
CA ASN A 431 -4.22 -3.57 -27.48
C ASN A 431 -5.55 -3.91 -26.82
N TRP A 432 -6.16 -5.02 -27.25
CA TRP A 432 -7.48 -5.42 -26.77
C TRP A 432 -7.54 -5.61 -25.26
N GLU A 433 -6.43 -6.00 -24.63
CA GLU A 433 -6.30 -6.14 -23.18
C GLU A 433 -6.51 -4.82 -22.41
N ALA A 434 -6.25 -3.69 -23.07
CA ALA A 434 -6.46 -2.35 -22.52
C ALA A 434 -7.81 -1.72 -22.97
N VAL A 435 -8.44 -2.28 -24.00
CA VAL A 435 -9.75 -1.81 -24.50
C VAL A 435 -10.89 -2.40 -23.69
N ASP A 436 -10.78 -3.69 -23.30
CA ASP A 436 -11.77 -4.43 -22.50
C ASP A 436 -11.87 -3.90 -21.06
#